data_1f260753ae2424b8f7e7ec33deffdaca
#
_entry.id   1f260753ae2424b8f7e7ec33deffdaca
#
_cell.length_a   1.000
_cell.length_b   1.000
_cell.length_c   1.000
_cell.angle_alpha   90.00
_cell.angle_beta   90.00
_cell.angle_gamma   90.00
#
_symmetry.space_group_name_H-M   'P 1'
#
loop_
_entity.id
_entity.type
_entity.pdbx_description
1 polymer ?
#
loop_
_entity_poly.entity_id
_entity_poly.type
_entity_poly.pdbx_seq_one_letter_code
_entity_poly.pdbx_strand_id
1 'polypeptide(L)'
;MAVQIQAVRRFSRCWLAGVRAGDRLLTVDGKEIEDILDYDFYMSFAPVTMEFSCRGGKTRRVHMPTADTGLSFETYLMDKQQHCKNKCIFCFIDQLPPGMRESLYFKDDDSRLSFLFGNYITLTNISEHEIERIIAMRISPVNISVHTMNPELRVKMMGNPHAGEALSVLSRFAKAGIQMNTQLVLCPGINDGKELEFSLQELGRLYPAVQSIAAVPVGLTRYREGLFPLRPYTEETAGQVIDTVERFSSDFKARHGVRLCYPADEFFLKARRPMPGGDYYDGYPQLDNGVGLWTSLREEFYEALCACTAVSKYSKLTLATGKAAYPLMQELCTAAAEKIGCAIQVVAIENRFFGEHITVAGLLTGQDLLEQLAGVELGEALLIPLVMTIDYTSRPTENNKFLDDITVKEAEARLGVPVIPTGNNGQELLQNLLGE
;
A
#
# COMPACT_ATOMS: atom_id res chain seq x y z
N MET A 1 20.21 -8.81 -20.21
CA MET A 1 21.39 -8.38 -19.39
C MET A 1 21.75 -9.49 -18.42
N ALA A 2 22.99 -9.62 -17.96
CA ALA A 2 23.36 -10.70 -17.05
C ALA A 2 23.22 -10.23 -15.60
N VAL A 3 22.45 -10.95 -14.77
CA VAL A 3 22.15 -10.57 -13.36
C VAL A 3 23.25 -11.07 -12.44
N GLN A 4 23.79 -10.19 -11.60
CA GLN A 4 24.90 -10.51 -10.70
C GLN A 4 24.42 -11.24 -9.44
N ILE A 5 25.08 -12.35 -9.10
CA ILE A 5 24.80 -13.14 -7.91
C ILE A 5 25.57 -12.56 -6.72
N GLN A 6 24.85 -12.17 -5.65
CA GLN A 6 25.43 -11.67 -4.43
C GLN A 6 25.92 -12.81 -3.52
N ALA A 7 25.09 -13.83 -3.34
CA ALA A 7 25.42 -14.98 -2.50
C ALA A 7 24.85 -16.28 -3.06
N VAL A 8 25.47 -17.40 -2.68
CA VAL A 8 25.00 -18.76 -3.00
C VAL A 8 24.96 -19.57 -1.70
N ARG A 9 23.78 -20.05 -1.33
CA ARG A 9 23.58 -20.88 -0.13
C ARG A 9 24.45 -22.12 -0.20
N ARG A 10 25.22 -22.39 0.85
CA ARG A 10 26.08 -23.58 0.94
C ARG A 10 25.25 -24.84 0.77
N PHE A 11 25.81 -25.80 0.03
CA PHE A 11 25.18 -27.10 -0.30
C PHE A 11 23.91 -26.99 -1.18
N SER A 12 23.52 -25.79 -1.66
CA SER A 12 22.52 -25.69 -2.72
C SER A 12 23.06 -26.30 -4.02
N ARG A 13 22.15 -26.61 -4.94
CA ARG A 13 22.53 -27.21 -6.23
C ARG A 13 23.44 -26.31 -7.04
N CYS A 14 23.18 -25.00 -7.06
CA CYS A 14 24.07 -24.01 -7.67
C CYS A 14 25.45 -24.00 -7.01
N TRP A 15 25.51 -24.08 -5.68
CA TRP A 15 26.80 -24.13 -4.96
C TRP A 15 27.59 -25.41 -5.29
N LEU A 16 26.94 -26.59 -5.29
CA LEU A 16 27.57 -27.87 -5.66
C LEU A 16 28.03 -27.89 -7.11
N ALA A 17 27.29 -27.25 -8.00
CA ALA A 17 27.69 -27.05 -9.39
C ALA A 17 28.84 -26.05 -9.55
N GLY A 18 29.29 -25.37 -8.48
CA GLY A 18 30.42 -24.46 -8.48
C GLY A 18 30.08 -23.01 -8.86
N VAL A 19 28.80 -22.61 -8.82
CA VAL A 19 28.38 -21.20 -8.92
C VAL A 19 28.77 -20.50 -7.62
N ARG A 20 29.26 -19.26 -7.71
CA ARG A 20 29.76 -18.46 -6.58
C ARG A 20 29.27 -17.02 -6.65
N ALA A 21 29.35 -16.33 -5.51
CA ALA A 21 29.14 -14.88 -5.46
C ALA A 21 30.02 -14.15 -6.48
N GLY A 22 29.43 -13.21 -7.23
CA GLY A 22 30.06 -12.47 -8.31
C GLY A 22 30.01 -13.15 -9.69
N ASP A 23 29.50 -14.40 -9.80
CA ASP A 23 29.08 -14.97 -11.07
C ASP A 23 27.79 -14.27 -11.55
N ARG A 24 27.44 -14.46 -12.82
CA ARG A 24 26.23 -13.85 -13.41
C ARG A 24 25.30 -14.91 -13.97
N LEU A 25 24.01 -14.79 -13.66
CA LEU A 25 22.95 -15.54 -14.31
C LEU A 25 22.72 -14.96 -15.71
N LEU A 26 22.76 -15.80 -16.74
CA LEU A 26 22.55 -15.42 -18.14
C LEU A 26 21.15 -15.79 -18.61
N THR A 27 20.80 -17.07 -18.49
CA THR A 27 19.52 -17.59 -19.02
C THR A 27 18.91 -18.64 -18.09
N VAL A 28 17.59 -18.81 -18.20
CA VAL A 28 16.85 -19.97 -17.74
C VAL A 28 16.17 -20.59 -18.95
N ASP A 29 16.46 -21.86 -19.23
CA ASP A 29 16.05 -22.59 -20.45
C ASP A 29 16.31 -21.82 -21.76
N GLY A 30 17.46 -21.12 -21.82
CA GLY A 30 17.86 -20.32 -22.98
C GLY A 30 17.14 -18.96 -23.10
N LYS A 31 16.26 -18.62 -22.16
CA LYS A 31 15.62 -17.29 -22.06
C LYS A 31 16.48 -16.36 -21.22
N GLU A 32 16.79 -15.19 -21.76
CA GLU A 32 17.52 -14.17 -21.01
C GLU A 32 16.73 -13.71 -19.79
N ILE A 33 17.44 -13.42 -18.70
CA ILE A 33 16.89 -12.90 -17.47
C ILE A 33 17.28 -11.43 -17.36
N GLU A 34 16.29 -10.56 -17.40
CA GLU A 34 16.47 -9.12 -17.26
C GLU A 34 16.30 -8.67 -15.81
N ASP A 35 15.29 -9.23 -15.14
CA ASP A 35 14.91 -8.86 -13.77
C ASP A 35 14.22 -10.03 -13.03
N ILE A 36 13.71 -9.72 -11.84
CA ILE A 36 13.04 -10.69 -10.96
C ILE A 36 11.78 -11.30 -11.60
N LEU A 37 11.06 -10.57 -12.45
CA LEU A 37 9.83 -11.09 -13.08
C LEU A 37 10.17 -12.23 -14.04
N ASP A 38 11.21 -12.08 -14.88
CA ASP A 38 11.67 -13.15 -15.74
C ASP A 38 12.13 -14.34 -14.92
N TYR A 39 12.92 -14.07 -13.87
CA TYR A 39 13.45 -15.12 -13.00
C TYR A 39 12.33 -15.94 -12.37
N ASP A 40 11.37 -15.31 -11.70
CA ASP A 40 10.27 -16.00 -11.04
C ASP A 40 9.35 -16.70 -12.04
N PHE A 41 9.07 -16.06 -13.17
CA PHE A 41 8.26 -16.65 -14.23
C PHE A 41 8.88 -17.92 -14.79
N TYR A 42 10.13 -17.88 -15.25
CA TYR A 42 10.76 -19.07 -15.83
C TYR A 42 11.07 -20.13 -14.78
N MET A 43 11.41 -19.75 -13.56
CA MET A 43 11.63 -20.71 -12.47
C MET A 43 10.34 -21.42 -12.02
N SER A 44 9.16 -20.85 -12.27
CA SER A 44 7.89 -21.52 -11.99
C SER A 44 7.66 -22.77 -12.84
N PHE A 45 8.35 -22.92 -13.95
CA PHE A 45 8.28 -24.09 -14.84
C PHE A 45 9.32 -25.18 -14.51
N ALA A 46 9.95 -25.14 -13.33
CA ALA A 46 10.92 -26.16 -12.96
C ALA A 46 10.37 -27.59 -13.19
N PRO A 47 11.16 -28.55 -13.72
CA PRO A 47 12.63 -28.50 -13.85
C PRO A 47 13.14 -27.67 -15.03
N VAL A 48 14.16 -26.83 -14.80
CA VAL A 48 14.76 -25.93 -15.79
C VAL A 48 16.28 -26.04 -15.82
N THR A 49 16.92 -25.51 -16.86
CA THR A 49 18.38 -25.40 -16.97
C THR A 49 18.81 -23.95 -16.93
N MET A 50 19.59 -23.60 -15.91
CA MET A 50 20.17 -22.26 -15.75
C MET A 50 21.56 -22.21 -16.36
N GLU A 51 21.89 -21.10 -17.01
CA GLU A 51 23.21 -20.83 -17.60
C GLU A 51 23.85 -19.64 -16.91
N PHE A 52 25.09 -19.81 -16.49
CA PHE A 52 25.85 -18.83 -15.72
C PHE A 52 27.15 -18.44 -16.45
N SER A 53 27.52 -17.17 -16.40
CA SER A 53 28.86 -16.69 -16.66
C SER A 53 29.65 -16.64 -15.35
N CYS A 54 30.66 -17.49 -15.25
CA CYS A 54 31.52 -17.57 -14.06
C CYS A 54 32.74 -16.66 -14.19
N ARG A 55 33.33 -16.29 -13.06
CA ARG A 55 34.60 -15.58 -13.00
C ARG A 55 35.65 -16.33 -13.86
N GLY A 56 36.32 -15.62 -14.74
CA GLY A 56 37.28 -16.22 -15.70
C GLY A 56 36.70 -16.58 -17.08
N GLY A 57 35.47 -16.11 -17.40
CA GLY A 57 34.86 -16.22 -18.73
C GLY A 57 34.32 -17.61 -19.09
N LYS A 58 34.20 -18.50 -18.10
CA LYS A 58 33.64 -19.85 -18.33
C LYS A 58 32.12 -19.80 -18.19
N THR A 59 31.39 -20.38 -19.13
CA THR A 59 29.95 -20.63 -19.02
C THR A 59 29.71 -21.96 -18.31
N ARG A 60 28.68 -21.97 -17.41
CA ARG A 60 28.30 -23.14 -16.65
C ARG A 60 26.79 -23.36 -16.77
N ARG A 61 26.38 -24.60 -17.02
CA ARG A 61 24.99 -25.00 -17.04
C ARG A 61 24.65 -25.82 -15.81
N VAL A 62 23.54 -25.50 -15.16
CA VAL A 62 23.05 -26.18 -13.94
C VAL A 62 21.60 -26.54 -14.13
N HIS A 63 21.31 -27.83 -14.04
CA HIS A 63 19.93 -28.32 -14.08
C HIS A 63 19.29 -28.18 -12.70
N MET A 64 18.18 -27.45 -12.61
CA MET A 64 17.41 -27.19 -11.40
C MET A 64 16.10 -27.98 -11.42
N PRO A 65 15.93 -28.98 -10.52
CA PRO A 65 14.70 -29.76 -10.46
C PRO A 65 13.55 -29.01 -9.79
N THR A 66 13.85 -27.95 -9.03
CA THR A 66 12.89 -27.14 -8.28
C THR A 66 13.27 -25.67 -8.37
N ALA A 67 12.36 -24.78 -8.03
CA ALA A 67 12.59 -23.33 -8.00
C ALA A 67 13.58 -22.88 -6.90
N ASP A 68 13.89 -23.73 -5.91
CA ASP A 68 14.86 -23.41 -4.85
C ASP A 68 16.30 -23.51 -5.36
N THR A 69 16.83 -22.41 -5.86
CA THR A 69 18.19 -22.31 -6.39
C THR A 69 19.26 -22.09 -5.33
N GLY A 70 18.88 -21.49 -4.19
CA GLY A 70 19.80 -21.01 -3.16
C GLY A 70 20.62 -19.80 -3.58
N LEU A 71 20.20 -19.07 -4.61
CA LEU A 71 20.81 -17.82 -5.07
C LEU A 71 20.23 -16.62 -4.33
N SER A 72 21.06 -15.62 -4.07
CA SER A 72 20.66 -14.30 -3.64
C SER A 72 21.25 -13.28 -4.61
N PHE A 73 20.47 -12.25 -4.93
CA PHE A 73 20.85 -11.19 -5.85
C PHE A 73 21.14 -9.89 -5.07
N GLU A 74 21.83 -8.94 -5.68
CA GLU A 74 22.27 -7.70 -5.04
C GLU A 74 21.07 -6.83 -4.60
N THR A 75 20.04 -6.80 -5.43
CA THR A 75 18.75 -6.16 -5.09
C THR A 75 17.62 -7.17 -5.30
N TYR A 76 16.51 -6.97 -4.64
CA TYR A 76 15.32 -7.83 -4.81
C TYR A 76 14.71 -7.72 -6.23
N LEU A 77 14.97 -6.60 -6.95
CA LEU A 77 14.56 -6.43 -8.35
C LEU A 77 15.60 -6.97 -9.35
N MET A 78 16.78 -7.37 -8.88
CA MET A 78 17.95 -7.77 -9.65
C MET A 78 18.64 -6.63 -10.42
N ASP A 79 18.02 -5.44 -10.51
CA ASP A 79 18.56 -4.22 -11.10
C ASP A 79 18.15 -2.96 -10.31
N LYS A 80 18.26 -1.78 -10.92
CA LYS A 80 17.85 -0.51 -10.28
C LYS A 80 16.35 -0.29 -10.40
N GLN A 81 15.74 0.12 -9.30
CA GLN A 81 14.35 0.55 -9.25
C GLN A 81 14.10 1.78 -10.14
N GLN A 82 12.97 1.78 -10.85
CA GLN A 82 12.58 2.89 -11.71
C GLN A 82 11.98 4.03 -10.90
N HIS A 83 12.34 5.25 -11.28
CA HIS A 83 11.89 6.48 -10.63
C HIS A 83 10.78 7.16 -11.43
N CYS A 84 9.73 7.61 -10.76
CA CYS A 84 8.61 8.32 -11.36
C CYS A 84 9.07 9.65 -12.01
N LYS A 85 8.65 9.90 -13.25
CA LYS A 85 8.97 11.09 -14.03
C LYS A 85 7.87 12.15 -14.00
N ASN A 86 6.75 11.87 -13.31
CA ASN A 86 5.61 12.76 -13.26
C ASN A 86 5.81 13.93 -12.27
N LYS A 87 5.08 15.01 -12.53
CA LYS A 87 4.97 16.19 -11.67
C LYS A 87 3.51 16.42 -11.31
N CYS A 88 2.90 15.42 -10.67
CA CYS A 88 1.48 15.45 -10.33
C CYS A 88 1.15 16.62 -9.40
N ILE A 89 0.09 17.38 -9.71
CA ILE A 89 -0.36 18.50 -8.88
C ILE A 89 -0.74 18.10 -7.45
N PHE A 90 -1.00 16.80 -7.24
CA PHE A 90 -1.39 16.17 -5.97
C PHE A 90 -0.31 15.26 -5.38
N CYS A 91 0.92 15.24 -5.94
CA CYS A 91 1.97 14.33 -5.47
C CYS A 91 2.25 14.56 -3.99
N PHE A 92 2.10 13.50 -3.18
CA PHE A 92 2.34 13.60 -1.74
C PHE A 92 3.83 13.79 -1.42
N ILE A 93 4.71 13.15 -2.21
CA ILE A 93 6.17 13.26 -2.01
C ILE A 93 6.65 14.71 -2.22
N ASP A 94 6.05 15.46 -3.15
CA ASP A 94 6.40 16.87 -3.37
C ASP A 94 5.96 17.80 -2.23
N GLN A 95 5.14 17.30 -1.31
CA GLN A 95 4.67 17.99 -0.12
C GLN A 95 5.44 17.62 1.15
N LEU A 96 6.50 16.82 1.05
CA LEU A 96 7.34 16.49 2.20
C LEU A 96 8.27 17.66 2.52
N PRO A 97 8.44 18.04 3.81
CA PRO A 97 9.39 19.07 4.19
C PRO A 97 10.83 18.58 3.95
N PRO A 98 11.79 19.49 3.73
CA PRO A 98 13.20 19.11 3.60
C PRO A 98 13.75 18.56 4.92
N GLY A 99 14.77 17.71 4.84
CA GLY A 99 15.50 17.20 6.00
C GLY A 99 14.96 15.89 6.59
N MET A 100 13.98 15.27 5.98
CA MET A 100 13.61 13.88 6.30
C MET A 100 14.60 12.90 5.65
N ARG A 101 14.57 11.61 6.03
CA ARG A 101 15.44 10.59 5.42
C ARG A 101 15.23 10.47 3.91
N GLU A 102 16.31 10.21 3.19
CA GLU A 102 16.35 10.22 1.73
C GLU A 102 15.34 9.27 1.08
N SER A 103 15.10 8.10 1.69
CA SER A 103 14.17 7.09 1.18
C SER A 103 12.72 7.59 1.05
N LEU A 104 12.30 8.57 1.83
CA LEU A 104 10.94 9.15 1.76
C LEU A 104 10.73 10.04 0.54
N TYR A 105 11.80 10.56 -0.07
CA TYR A 105 11.71 11.39 -1.28
C TYR A 105 11.75 10.59 -2.57
N PHE A 106 11.91 9.27 -2.47
CA PHE A 106 11.90 8.42 -3.64
C PHE A 106 10.48 8.30 -4.21
N LYS A 107 10.29 8.71 -5.45
CA LYS A 107 9.03 8.56 -6.18
C LYS A 107 9.08 7.26 -6.97
N ASP A 108 8.34 6.28 -6.52
CA ASP A 108 8.21 5.00 -7.20
C ASP A 108 7.23 5.06 -8.38
N ASP A 109 7.58 4.42 -9.48
CA ASP A 109 6.71 4.11 -10.63
C ASP A 109 7.25 2.89 -11.40
N ASP A 110 7.73 1.90 -10.66
CA ASP A 110 8.31 0.67 -11.20
C ASP A 110 7.22 -0.38 -11.40
N SER A 111 7.01 -0.81 -12.65
CA SER A 111 5.96 -1.77 -13.00
C SER A 111 6.07 -3.11 -12.25
N ARG A 112 7.30 -3.52 -11.89
CA ARG A 112 7.54 -4.77 -11.15
C ARG A 112 6.99 -4.71 -9.73
N LEU A 113 7.03 -3.55 -9.09
CA LEU A 113 6.53 -3.38 -7.74
C LEU A 113 5.00 -3.46 -7.67
N SER A 114 4.31 -3.16 -8.77
CA SER A 114 2.87 -3.39 -8.86
C SER A 114 2.51 -4.86 -8.66
N PHE A 115 3.29 -5.74 -9.28
CA PHE A 115 3.09 -7.17 -9.17
C PHE A 115 3.62 -7.77 -7.85
N LEU A 116 4.82 -7.34 -7.41
CA LEU A 116 5.49 -7.91 -6.25
C LEU A 116 4.89 -7.45 -4.92
N PHE A 117 4.45 -6.20 -4.85
CA PHE A 117 4.04 -5.55 -3.60
C PHE A 117 2.72 -4.80 -3.66
N GLY A 118 2.00 -4.87 -4.78
CA GLY A 118 0.73 -4.19 -4.94
C GLY A 118 0.83 -2.69 -5.21
N ASN A 119 2.02 -2.14 -5.49
CA ASN A 119 2.20 -0.71 -5.76
C ASN A 119 1.39 -0.27 -6.97
N TYR A 120 0.90 0.97 -6.92
CA TYR A 120 0.13 1.56 -8.03
C TYR A 120 1.05 2.31 -8.98
N ILE A 121 1.09 1.89 -10.25
CA ILE A 121 1.89 2.51 -11.32
C ILE A 121 1.07 3.46 -12.18
N THR A 122 1.73 4.43 -12.79
CA THR A 122 1.05 5.44 -13.60
C THR A 122 0.94 5.09 -15.09
N LEU A 123 1.62 4.05 -15.55
CA LEU A 123 1.82 3.67 -16.95
C LEU A 123 2.56 4.70 -17.80
N THR A 124 3.00 5.83 -17.24
CA THR A 124 3.74 6.86 -18.00
C THR A 124 5.22 6.56 -18.10
N ASN A 125 5.69 5.63 -17.30
CA ASN A 125 7.10 5.25 -17.20
C ASN A 125 7.40 3.90 -17.86
N ILE A 126 6.35 3.15 -18.21
CA ILE A 126 6.45 1.80 -18.77
C ILE A 126 6.85 1.84 -20.24
N SER A 127 7.80 1.02 -20.63
CA SER A 127 8.23 0.86 -22.03
C SER A 127 7.33 -0.10 -22.80
N GLU A 128 7.39 -0.03 -24.14
CA GLU A 128 6.68 -0.98 -25.01
C GLU A 128 7.10 -2.43 -24.75
N HIS A 129 8.40 -2.66 -24.54
CA HIS A 129 8.95 -3.96 -24.18
C HIS A 129 8.35 -4.50 -22.87
N GLU A 130 8.24 -3.68 -21.83
CA GLU A 130 7.63 -4.09 -20.55
C GLU A 130 6.13 -4.41 -20.71
N ILE A 131 5.41 -3.63 -21.53
CA ILE A 131 3.99 -3.91 -21.84
C ILE A 131 3.84 -5.27 -22.51
N GLU A 132 4.67 -5.56 -23.51
CA GLU A 132 4.68 -6.85 -24.22
C GLU A 132 5.04 -8.00 -23.28
N ARG A 133 5.99 -7.81 -22.37
CA ARG A 133 6.37 -8.81 -21.36
C ARG A 133 5.20 -9.09 -20.40
N ILE A 134 4.56 -8.07 -19.84
CA ILE A 134 3.40 -8.22 -18.94
C ILE A 134 2.30 -9.02 -19.65
N ILE A 135 2.02 -8.73 -20.92
CA ILE A 135 1.04 -9.45 -21.73
C ILE A 135 1.46 -10.90 -21.97
N ALA A 136 2.69 -11.13 -22.41
CA ALA A 136 3.21 -12.45 -22.74
C ALA A 136 3.27 -13.39 -21.53
N MET A 137 3.65 -12.86 -20.37
CA MET A 137 3.72 -13.58 -19.10
C MET A 137 2.38 -13.64 -18.37
N ARG A 138 1.35 -12.92 -18.85
CA ARG A 138 0.04 -12.81 -18.22
C ARG A 138 0.12 -12.33 -16.75
N ILE A 139 1.00 -11.38 -16.49
CA ILE A 139 1.18 -10.81 -15.14
C ILE A 139 -0.10 -10.08 -14.73
N SER A 140 -0.78 -10.57 -13.71
CA SER A 140 -2.06 -10.07 -13.20
C SER A 140 -2.17 -10.29 -11.69
N PRO A 141 -2.85 -9.42 -10.93
CA PRO A 141 -3.36 -8.11 -11.37
C PRO A 141 -2.25 -7.06 -11.51
N VAL A 142 -2.51 -6.01 -12.30
CA VAL A 142 -1.70 -4.79 -12.34
C VAL A 142 -2.47 -3.66 -11.65
N ASN A 143 -1.84 -3.00 -10.70
CA ASN A 143 -2.44 -1.88 -9.97
C ASN A 143 -2.08 -0.55 -10.64
N ILE A 144 -3.07 0.24 -11.04
CA ILE A 144 -2.86 1.39 -11.94
C ILE A 144 -3.45 2.67 -11.36
N SER A 145 -2.60 3.69 -11.20
CA SER A 145 -2.97 5.07 -10.88
C SER A 145 -3.50 5.77 -12.15
N VAL A 146 -4.83 5.81 -12.30
CA VAL A 146 -5.49 6.38 -13.49
C VAL A 146 -5.79 7.87 -13.30
N HIS A 147 -6.36 8.24 -12.19
CA HIS A 147 -6.80 9.57 -11.74
C HIS A 147 -7.92 10.19 -12.59
N THR A 148 -7.90 10.06 -13.90
CA THR A 148 -8.97 10.44 -14.84
C THR A 148 -8.80 9.70 -16.17
N MET A 149 -9.89 9.40 -16.85
CA MET A 149 -9.89 8.84 -18.21
C MET A 149 -9.91 9.92 -19.29
N ASN A 150 -9.96 11.22 -18.92
CA ASN A 150 -9.81 12.35 -19.84
C ASN A 150 -8.33 12.57 -20.13
N PRO A 151 -7.83 12.34 -21.38
CA PRO A 151 -6.41 12.43 -21.70
C PRO A 151 -5.82 13.82 -21.46
N GLU A 152 -6.55 14.88 -21.82
CA GLU A 152 -6.06 16.25 -21.66
C GLU A 152 -5.99 16.65 -20.19
N LEU A 153 -6.99 16.27 -19.39
CA LEU A 153 -6.99 16.50 -17.96
C LEU A 153 -5.88 15.71 -17.28
N ARG A 154 -5.65 14.47 -17.68
CA ARG A 154 -4.58 13.64 -17.14
C ARG A 154 -3.20 14.24 -17.35
N VAL A 155 -2.94 14.78 -18.54
CA VAL A 155 -1.69 15.54 -18.84
C VAL A 155 -1.51 16.70 -17.86
N LYS A 156 -2.57 17.48 -17.63
CA LYS A 156 -2.53 18.62 -16.68
C LYS A 156 -2.31 18.15 -15.25
N MET A 157 -3.03 17.14 -14.79
CA MET A 157 -2.96 16.63 -13.43
C MET A 157 -1.60 16.00 -13.12
N MET A 158 -1.01 15.27 -14.06
CA MET A 158 0.25 14.57 -13.86
C MET A 158 1.49 15.40 -14.26
N GLY A 159 1.30 16.55 -14.89
CA GLY A 159 2.41 17.40 -15.36
C GLY A 159 3.34 16.64 -16.33
N ASN A 160 2.79 15.72 -17.13
CA ASN A 160 3.52 14.86 -18.05
C ASN A 160 2.79 14.80 -19.41
N PRO A 161 3.42 15.25 -20.52
CA PRO A 161 2.77 15.30 -21.83
C PRO A 161 2.34 13.92 -22.35
N HIS A 162 2.96 12.83 -21.91
CA HIS A 162 2.65 11.46 -22.31
C HIS A 162 1.55 10.81 -21.47
N ALA A 163 1.08 11.47 -20.41
CA ALA A 163 0.10 10.87 -19.50
C ALA A 163 -1.26 10.55 -20.16
N GLY A 164 -1.65 11.33 -21.16
CA GLY A 164 -2.87 11.06 -21.92
C GLY A 164 -2.77 9.82 -22.80
N GLU A 165 -1.66 9.68 -23.54
CA GLU A 165 -1.40 8.51 -24.39
C GLU A 165 -1.31 7.21 -23.59
N ALA A 166 -0.73 7.25 -22.39
CA ALA A 166 -0.56 6.10 -21.52
C ALA A 166 -1.90 5.41 -21.16
N LEU A 167 -3.03 6.11 -21.24
CA LEU A 167 -4.36 5.50 -21.06
C LEU A 167 -4.67 4.41 -22.09
N SER A 168 -4.05 4.44 -23.28
CA SER A 168 -4.23 3.41 -24.29
C SER A 168 -3.77 2.02 -23.84
N VAL A 169 -2.83 1.96 -22.89
CA VAL A 169 -2.30 0.72 -22.31
C VAL A 169 -3.39 -0.06 -21.57
N LEU A 170 -4.34 0.63 -20.91
CA LEU A 170 -5.49 -0.02 -20.27
C LEU A 170 -6.29 -0.88 -21.24
N SER A 171 -6.58 -0.35 -22.43
CA SER A 171 -7.30 -1.09 -23.47
C SER A 171 -6.48 -2.26 -24.03
N ARG A 172 -5.15 -2.13 -24.10
CA ARG A 172 -4.27 -3.22 -24.53
C ARG A 172 -4.26 -4.34 -23.50
N PHE A 173 -4.13 -3.99 -22.20
CA PHE A 173 -4.21 -4.96 -21.11
C PHE A 173 -5.55 -5.66 -21.08
N ALA A 174 -6.65 -4.91 -21.19
CA ALA A 174 -7.99 -5.50 -21.24
C ALA A 174 -8.18 -6.49 -22.40
N LYS A 175 -7.72 -6.14 -23.61
CA LYS A 175 -7.76 -7.05 -24.78
C LYS A 175 -6.90 -8.30 -24.61
N ALA A 176 -5.80 -8.20 -23.85
CA ALA A 176 -4.93 -9.33 -23.54
C ALA A 176 -5.43 -10.18 -22.35
N GLY A 177 -6.51 -9.76 -21.68
CA GLY A 177 -7.07 -10.46 -20.51
C GLY A 177 -6.27 -10.23 -19.23
N ILE A 178 -5.45 -9.17 -19.16
CA ILE A 178 -4.76 -8.76 -17.94
C ILE A 178 -5.76 -8.09 -17.00
N GLN A 179 -5.79 -8.55 -15.77
CA GLN A 179 -6.63 -7.97 -14.71
C GLN A 179 -5.99 -6.69 -14.15
N MET A 180 -6.81 -5.70 -13.85
CA MET A 180 -6.36 -4.40 -13.37
C MET A 180 -7.20 -3.95 -12.17
N ASN A 181 -6.51 -3.45 -11.13
CA ASN A 181 -7.12 -2.63 -10.10
C ASN A 181 -6.74 -1.18 -10.35
N THR A 182 -7.69 -0.27 -10.24
CA THR A 182 -7.46 1.13 -10.59
C THR A 182 -7.71 2.06 -9.42
N GLN A 183 -6.98 3.17 -9.39
CA GLN A 183 -7.09 4.21 -8.36
C GLN A 183 -7.32 5.56 -9.01
N LEU A 184 -8.25 6.32 -8.46
CA LEU A 184 -8.54 7.70 -8.80
C LEU A 184 -8.27 8.58 -7.57
N VAL A 185 -7.14 9.30 -7.55
CA VAL A 185 -6.91 10.36 -6.55
C VAL A 185 -7.73 11.56 -6.97
N LEU A 186 -8.77 11.87 -6.19
CA LEU A 186 -9.73 12.91 -6.49
C LEU A 186 -9.32 14.24 -5.87
N CYS A 187 -9.33 15.29 -6.70
CA CYS A 187 -9.01 16.68 -6.36
C CYS A 187 -10.27 17.53 -6.56
N PRO A 188 -10.81 18.20 -5.50
CA PRO A 188 -12.04 18.96 -5.57
C PRO A 188 -12.06 20.02 -6.68
N GLY A 189 -13.07 19.94 -7.56
CA GLY A 189 -13.26 20.84 -8.69
C GLY A 189 -12.32 20.63 -9.88
N ILE A 190 -11.58 19.49 -9.90
CA ILE A 190 -10.66 19.15 -11.00
C ILE A 190 -11.11 17.87 -11.70
N ASN A 191 -11.09 16.72 -11.01
CA ASN A 191 -11.46 15.41 -11.56
C ASN A 191 -12.59 14.72 -10.80
N ASP A 192 -13.34 15.47 -10.01
CA ASP A 192 -14.60 15.06 -9.38
C ASP A 192 -15.83 15.40 -10.26
N GLY A 193 -17.04 15.25 -9.76
CA GLY A 193 -18.28 15.55 -10.47
C GLY A 193 -18.38 14.84 -11.84
N LYS A 194 -18.55 15.60 -12.91
CA LYS A 194 -18.72 15.07 -14.27
C LYS A 194 -17.49 14.33 -14.80
N GLU A 195 -16.29 14.76 -14.43
CA GLU A 195 -15.05 14.09 -14.81
C GLU A 195 -14.93 12.73 -14.11
N LEU A 196 -15.39 12.62 -12.86
CA LEU A 196 -15.48 11.35 -12.16
C LEU A 196 -16.51 10.44 -12.84
N GLU A 197 -17.71 10.94 -13.13
CA GLU A 197 -18.74 10.16 -13.85
C GLU A 197 -18.21 9.61 -15.18
N PHE A 198 -17.54 10.45 -15.97
CA PHE A 198 -16.91 10.07 -17.23
C PHE A 198 -15.86 8.97 -17.01
N SER A 199 -14.96 9.16 -16.04
CA SER A 199 -13.88 8.19 -15.76
C SER A 199 -14.44 6.84 -15.31
N LEU A 200 -15.46 6.82 -14.46
CA LEU A 200 -16.13 5.60 -14.02
C LEU A 200 -16.80 4.85 -15.19
N GLN A 201 -17.44 5.57 -16.11
CA GLN A 201 -18.05 4.97 -17.29
C GLN A 201 -17.01 4.34 -18.23
N GLU A 202 -15.90 5.06 -18.51
CA GLU A 202 -14.83 4.55 -19.37
C GLU A 202 -14.12 3.34 -18.76
N LEU A 203 -13.82 3.36 -17.46
CA LEU A 203 -13.24 2.21 -16.75
C LEU A 203 -14.23 1.04 -16.69
N GLY A 204 -15.53 1.32 -16.48
CA GLY A 204 -16.58 0.31 -16.49
C GLY A 204 -16.70 -0.43 -17.82
N ARG A 205 -16.39 0.21 -18.97
CA ARG A 205 -16.35 -0.44 -20.29
C ARG A 205 -15.22 -1.46 -20.44
N LEU A 206 -14.21 -1.38 -19.57
CA LEU A 206 -13.09 -2.33 -19.56
C LEU A 206 -13.33 -3.53 -18.64
N TYR A 207 -14.50 -3.61 -17.98
CA TYR A 207 -14.89 -4.81 -17.23
C TYR A 207 -15.02 -6.02 -18.16
N PRO A 208 -14.57 -7.25 -17.79
CA PRO A 208 -14.09 -7.67 -16.48
C PRO A 208 -12.57 -7.49 -16.27
N ALA A 209 -11.84 -6.89 -17.21
CA ALA A 209 -10.41 -6.69 -17.04
C ALA A 209 -10.11 -5.68 -15.89
N VAL A 210 -10.85 -4.58 -15.80
CA VAL A 210 -10.88 -3.74 -14.60
C VAL A 210 -11.74 -4.43 -13.55
N GLN A 211 -11.12 -4.86 -12.45
CA GLN A 211 -11.77 -5.61 -11.39
C GLN A 211 -12.27 -4.72 -10.26
N SER A 212 -11.57 -3.62 -10.00
CA SER A 212 -11.95 -2.68 -8.96
C SER A 212 -11.42 -1.28 -9.22
N ILE A 213 -12.14 -0.28 -8.70
CA ILE A 213 -11.78 1.14 -8.77
C ILE A 213 -11.85 1.72 -7.36
N ALA A 214 -10.73 2.24 -6.85
CA ALA A 214 -10.71 3.02 -5.61
C ALA A 214 -10.81 4.51 -5.93
N ALA A 215 -11.79 5.19 -5.38
CA ALA A 215 -11.88 6.65 -5.36
C ALA A 215 -11.32 7.14 -4.01
N VAL A 216 -10.18 7.83 -4.03
CA VAL A 216 -9.49 8.28 -2.81
C VAL A 216 -9.35 9.81 -2.79
N PRO A 217 -9.53 10.47 -1.65
CA PRO A 217 -9.34 11.92 -1.59
C PRO A 217 -7.87 12.30 -1.64
N VAL A 218 -7.58 13.45 -2.21
CA VAL A 218 -6.22 14.02 -2.19
C VAL A 218 -5.78 14.32 -0.77
N GLY A 219 -4.57 13.85 -0.39
CA GLY A 219 -3.90 14.22 0.86
C GLY A 219 -3.18 15.56 0.70
N LEU A 220 -3.42 16.50 1.61
CA LEU A 220 -2.83 17.84 1.58
C LEU A 220 -2.10 18.11 2.89
N THR A 221 -0.77 18.29 2.80
CA THR A 221 0.04 18.71 3.95
C THR A 221 0.10 20.23 4.05
N ARG A 222 0.64 20.73 5.16
CA ARG A 222 0.93 22.17 5.33
C ARG A 222 2.09 22.69 4.46
N TYR A 223 2.90 21.80 3.89
CA TYR A 223 4.09 22.13 3.10
C TYR A 223 3.77 22.23 1.61
N ARG A 224 2.83 23.10 1.27
CA ARG A 224 2.37 23.28 -0.11
C ARG A 224 2.75 24.63 -0.73
N GLU A 225 3.66 25.36 -0.12
CA GLU A 225 4.13 26.63 -0.68
C GLU A 225 4.79 26.41 -2.05
N GLY A 226 4.39 27.19 -3.04
CA GLY A 226 4.88 27.06 -4.42
C GLY A 226 4.31 25.89 -5.23
N LEU A 227 3.51 25.01 -4.64
CA LEU A 227 2.83 23.92 -5.36
C LEU A 227 1.48 24.38 -5.91
N PHE A 228 0.94 23.60 -6.86
CA PHE A 228 -0.37 23.86 -7.44
C PHE A 228 -1.44 23.99 -6.33
N PRO A 229 -2.28 25.04 -6.38
CA PRO A 229 -3.26 25.30 -5.31
C PRO A 229 -4.40 24.27 -5.35
N LEU A 230 -4.40 23.37 -4.39
CA LEU A 230 -5.47 22.41 -4.13
C LEU A 230 -6.18 22.77 -2.83
N ARG A 231 -7.43 22.39 -2.73
CA ARG A 231 -8.24 22.53 -1.53
C ARG A 231 -8.67 21.15 -0.99
N PRO A 232 -8.85 21.00 0.31
CA PRO A 232 -9.36 19.76 0.89
C PRO A 232 -10.85 19.56 0.55
N TYR A 233 -11.32 18.32 0.62
CA TYR A 233 -12.73 18.00 0.60
C TYR A 233 -13.42 18.53 1.87
N THR A 234 -14.58 19.16 1.69
CA THR A 234 -15.53 19.52 2.76
C THR A 234 -16.52 18.37 2.97
N GLU A 235 -17.33 18.46 4.02
CA GLU A 235 -18.42 17.51 4.30
C GLU A 235 -19.35 17.36 3.08
N GLU A 236 -19.76 18.49 2.50
CA GLU A 236 -20.65 18.53 1.33
C GLU A 236 -19.99 17.91 0.08
N THR A 237 -18.77 18.32 -0.27
CA THR A 237 -18.11 17.83 -1.48
C THR A 237 -17.69 16.37 -1.38
N ALA A 238 -17.34 15.89 -0.19
CA ALA A 238 -17.13 14.48 0.08
C ALA A 238 -18.42 13.66 -0.11
N GLY A 239 -19.55 14.20 0.39
CA GLY A 239 -20.87 13.60 0.18
C GLY A 239 -21.24 13.48 -1.30
N GLN A 240 -20.94 14.50 -2.11
CA GLN A 240 -21.18 14.48 -3.57
C GLN A 240 -20.37 13.40 -4.29
N VAL A 241 -19.12 13.15 -3.86
CA VAL A 241 -18.30 12.04 -4.40
C VAL A 241 -18.94 10.70 -4.07
N ILE A 242 -19.33 10.49 -2.81
CA ILE A 242 -20.02 9.25 -2.40
C ILE A 242 -21.27 9.04 -3.26
N ASP A 243 -22.12 10.07 -3.39
CA ASP A 243 -23.37 9.96 -4.18
C ASP A 243 -23.11 9.62 -5.65
N THR A 244 -22.03 10.16 -6.23
CA THR A 244 -21.64 9.86 -7.62
C THR A 244 -21.18 8.41 -7.77
N VAL A 245 -20.30 7.95 -6.86
CA VAL A 245 -19.82 6.57 -6.87
C VAL A 245 -20.95 5.58 -6.58
N GLU A 246 -21.81 5.86 -5.61
CA GLU A 246 -22.95 5.00 -5.26
C GLU A 246 -23.93 4.82 -6.44
N ARG A 247 -24.27 5.90 -7.13
CA ARG A 247 -25.14 5.85 -8.30
C ARG A 247 -24.53 4.93 -9.38
N PHE A 248 -23.26 5.16 -9.74
CA PHE A 248 -22.55 4.32 -10.70
C PHE A 248 -22.48 2.87 -10.24
N SER A 249 -22.05 2.62 -9.01
CA SER A 249 -21.83 1.25 -8.51
C SER A 249 -23.11 0.47 -8.33
N SER A 250 -24.22 1.13 -7.96
CA SER A 250 -25.54 0.49 -7.87
C SER A 250 -26.05 0.06 -9.24
N ASP A 251 -25.94 0.94 -10.24
CA ASP A 251 -26.30 0.64 -11.62
C ASP A 251 -25.40 -0.46 -12.21
N PHE A 252 -24.10 -0.47 -11.84
CA PHE A 252 -23.16 -1.48 -12.29
C PHE A 252 -23.46 -2.83 -11.66
N LYS A 253 -23.74 -2.86 -10.36
CA LYS A 253 -24.11 -4.08 -9.61
C LYS A 253 -25.41 -4.70 -10.15
N ALA A 254 -26.38 -3.88 -10.49
CA ALA A 254 -27.62 -4.36 -11.11
C ALA A 254 -27.39 -5.07 -12.45
N ARG A 255 -26.39 -4.65 -13.24
CA ARG A 255 -26.07 -5.23 -14.56
C ARG A 255 -25.06 -6.38 -14.51
N HIS A 256 -24.10 -6.33 -13.60
CA HIS A 256 -22.92 -7.21 -13.60
C HIS A 256 -22.75 -8.02 -12.31
N GLY A 257 -23.53 -7.76 -11.28
CA GLY A 257 -23.47 -8.49 -10.00
C GLY A 257 -22.39 -7.98 -9.02
N VAL A 258 -21.54 -7.03 -9.42
CA VAL A 258 -20.45 -6.44 -8.61
C VAL A 258 -20.52 -4.92 -8.62
N ARG A 259 -20.02 -4.26 -7.57
CA ARG A 259 -20.08 -2.79 -7.49
C ARG A 259 -19.04 -2.07 -8.36
N LEU A 260 -17.91 -2.62 -8.59
CA LEU A 260 -16.76 -2.15 -9.35
C LEU A 260 -16.02 -0.94 -8.72
N CYS A 261 -16.71 0.11 -8.26
CA CYS A 261 -16.07 1.28 -7.68
C CYS A 261 -16.49 1.50 -6.22
N TYR A 262 -15.51 1.93 -5.40
CA TYR A 262 -15.68 2.16 -3.97
C TYR A 262 -15.04 3.47 -3.56
N PRO A 263 -15.73 4.34 -2.77
CA PRO A 263 -15.10 5.47 -2.10
C PRO A 263 -14.22 4.94 -0.95
N ALA A 264 -13.07 5.57 -0.75
CA ALA A 264 -12.25 5.31 0.45
C ALA A 264 -13.01 5.69 1.74
N ASP A 265 -12.70 5.01 2.83
CA ASP A 265 -13.29 5.23 4.16
C ASP A 265 -13.19 6.72 4.57
N GLU A 266 -12.13 7.39 4.17
CA GLU A 266 -11.94 8.81 4.46
C GLU A 266 -13.04 9.70 3.87
N PHE A 267 -13.67 9.33 2.73
CA PHE A 267 -14.81 10.07 2.20
C PHE A 267 -16.02 9.97 3.12
N PHE A 268 -16.30 8.80 3.68
CA PHE A 268 -17.40 8.60 4.63
C PHE A 268 -17.15 9.38 5.92
N LEU A 269 -15.90 9.38 6.42
CA LEU A 269 -15.52 10.15 7.61
C LEU A 269 -15.68 11.67 7.38
N LYS A 270 -15.18 12.17 6.24
CA LYS A 270 -15.30 13.59 5.88
C LYS A 270 -16.75 14.02 5.67
N ALA A 271 -17.56 13.18 5.06
CA ALA A 271 -18.98 13.42 4.82
C ALA A 271 -19.86 13.18 6.06
N ARG A 272 -19.28 12.71 7.18
CA ARG A 272 -20.00 12.28 8.40
C ARG A 272 -21.11 11.28 8.11
N ARG A 273 -20.87 10.40 7.14
CA ARG A 273 -21.79 9.31 6.79
C ARG A 273 -21.38 8.02 7.50
N PRO A 274 -22.35 7.14 7.82
CA PRO A 274 -22.03 5.84 8.41
C PRO A 274 -21.18 5.00 7.45
N MET A 275 -20.25 4.22 8.00
CA MET A 275 -19.48 3.26 7.22
C MET A 275 -20.38 2.13 6.72
N PRO A 276 -20.25 1.70 5.48
CA PRO A 276 -20.97 0.52 4.98
C PRO A 276 -20.57 -0.76 5.71
N GLY A 277 -21.46 -1.76 5.74
CA GLY A 277 -21.13 -3.11 6.23
C GLY A 277 -20.33 -3.93 5.23
N GLY A 278 -19.83 -5.11 5.64
CA GLY A 278 -18.94 -5.95 4.84
C GLY A 278 -19.48 -6.36 3.46
N ASP A 279 -20.78 -6.63 3.36
CA ASP A 279 -21.45 -6.98 2.09
C ASP A 279 -21.36 -5.89 1.00
N TYR A 280 -21.00 -4.67 1.39
CA TYR A 280 -20.80 -3.55 0.47
C TYR A 280 -19.54 -3.72 -0.37
N TYR A 281 -18.49 -4.32 0.17
CA TYR A 281 -17.15 -4.25 -0.42
C TYR A 281 -16.80 -5.40 -1.37
N ASP A 282 -17.72 -6.35 -1.61
CA ASP A 282 -17.53 -7.50 -2.53
C ASP A 282 -16.16 -8.23 -2.31
N GLY A 283 -15.76 -8.44 -1.03
CA GLY A 283 -14.51 -9.12 -0.66
C GLY A 283 -13.30 -8.21 -0.46
N TYR A 284 -13.49 -6.92 -0.28
CA TYR A 284 -12.44 -5.94 0.08
C TYR A 284 -11.28 -5.82 -0.94
N PRO A 285 -11.55 -5.58 -2.22
CA PRO A 285 -10.51 -5.62 -3.26
C PRO A 285 -9.52 -4.44 -3.22
N GLN A 286 -9.74 -3.44 -2.36
CA GLN A 286 -9.00 -2.17 -2.35
C GLN A 286 -8.56 -1.72 -0.94
N LEU A 287 -8.30 -2.68 -0.03
CA LEU A 287 -7.87 -2.37 1.36
C LEU A 287 -6.64 -1.45 1.41
N ASP A 288 -5.66 -1.67 0.53
CA ASP A 288 -4.43 -0.86 0.48
C ASP A 288 -4.69 0.62 0.13
N ASN A 289 -5.85 0.91 -0.48
CA ASN A 289 -6.31 2.27 -0.76
C ASN A 289 -7.21 2.86 0.34
N GLY A 290 -7.31 2.21 1.49
CA GLY A 290 -8.18 2.66 2.58
C GLY A 290 -9.65 2.50 2.27
N VAL A 291 -10.03 1.46 1.50
CA VAL A 291 -11.41 1.13 1.16
C VAL A 291 -11.84 -0.08 1.97
N GLY A 292 -12.70 0.14 2.95
CA GLY A 292 -13.24 -0.92 3.80
C GLY A 292 -12.33 -1.36 4.95
N LEU A 293 -11.21 -0.70 5.19
CA LEU A 293 -10.32 -0.99 6.34
C LEU A 293 -11.05 -0.86 7.67
N TRP A 294 -11.87 0.18 7.81
CA TRP A 294 -12.67 0.41 9.00
C TRP A 294 -13.61 -0.77 9.30
N THR A 295 -14.35 -1.19 8.29
CA THR A 295 -15.36 -2.25 8.43
C THR A 295 -14.71 -3.62 8.62
N SER A 296 -13.66 -3.95 7.84
CA SER A 296 -12.91 -5.19 8.00
C SER A 296 -12.36 -5.34 9.42
N LEU A 297 -11.64 -4.32 9.91
CA LEU A 297 -11.10 -4.33 11.27
C LEU A 297 -12.19 -4.47 12.34
N ARG A 298 -13.32 -3.77 12.15
CA ARG A 298 -14.46 -3.84 13.08
C ARG A 298 -15.06 -5.24 13.13
N GLU A 299 -15.34 -5.85 11.99
CA GLU A 299 -15.94 -7.18 11.90
C GLU A 299 -15.01 -8.25 12.46
N GLU A 300 -13.73 -8.26 12.05
CA GLU A 300 -12.71 -9.18 12.58
C GLU A 300 -12.54 -9.06 14.10
N PHE A 301 -12.54 -7.82 14.62
CA PHE A 301 -12.41 -7.58 16.05
C PHE A 301 -13.61 -8.13 16.83
N TYR A 302 -14.82 -7.87 16.38
CA TYR A 302 -16.01 -8.38 17.06
C TYR A 302 -16.12 -9.90 16.98
N GLU A 303 -15.73 -10.51 15.87
CA GLU A 303 -15.64 -11.97 15.75
C GLU A 303 -14.65 -12.54 16.77
N ALA A 304 -13.44 -12.00 16.83
CA ALA A 304 -12.43 -12.39 17.80
C ALA A 304 -12.89 -12.14 19.25
N LEU A 305 -13.48 -10.97 19.51
CA LEU A 305 -13.99 -10.62 20.83
C LEU A 305 -15.11 -11.57 21.26
N CYS A 306 -16.05 -11.94 20.39
CA CYS A 306 -17.10 -12.90 20.70
C CYS A 306 -16.55 -14.25 21.15
N ALA A 307 -15.51 -14.75 20.51
CA ALA A 307 -14.84 -16.01 20.83
C ALA A 307 -13.91 -15.91 22.06
N CYS A 308 -13.54 -14.72 22.50
CA CYS A 308 -12.59 -14.50 23.58
C CYS A 308 -13.15 -14.88 24.95
N THR A 309 -12.38 -15.69 25.69
CA THR A 309 -12.65 -16.03 27.11
C THR A 309 -11.50 -15.62 28.02
N ALA A 310 -10.44 -15.05 27.47
CA ALA A 310 -9.25 -14.63 28.20
C ALA A 310 -9.46 -13.29 28.93
N VAL A 311 -8.71 -13.09 30.00
CA VAL A 311 -8.63 -11.84 30.76
C VAL A 311 -7.28 -11.20 30.43
N SER A 312 -7.26 -9.87 30.26
CA SER A 312 -6.04 -9.15 29.96
C SER A 312 -5.01 -9.28 31.09
N LYS A 313 -3.73 -9.32 30.72
CA LYS A 313 -2.60 -9.21 31.67
C LYS A 313 -2.48 -7.81 32.27
N TYR A 314 -3.03 -6.81 31.56
CA TYR A 314 -3.01 -5.40 31.98
C TYR A 314 -4.24 -5.06 32.80
N SER A 315 -4.05 -4.29 33.84
CA SER A 315 -5.16 -3.65 34.57
C SER A 315 -5.59 -2.34 33.88
N LYS A 316 -4.61 -1.65 33.26
CA LYS A 316 -4.83 -0.40 32.52
C LYS A 316 -3.81 -0.26 31.41
N LEU A 317 -4.26 0.14 30.21
CA LEU A 317 -3.40 0.48 29.08
C LEU A 317 -3.98 1.66 28.28
N THR A 318 -3.13 2.24 27.42
CA THR A 318 -3.52 3.29 26.47
C THR A 318 -3.34 2.81 25.04
N LEU A 319 -4.28 3.14 24.15
CA LEU A 319 -4.16 3.01 22.71
C LEU A 319 -4.13 4.41 22.10
N ALA A 320 -3.06 4.76 21.39
CA ALA A 320 -2.95 6.02 20.66
C ALA A 320 -3.12 5.77 19.15
N THR A 321 -3.89 6.62 18.47
CA THR A 321 -4.15 6.51 17.03
C THR A 321 -4.36 7.87 16.39
N GLY A 322 -4.45 7.93 15.06
CA GLY A 322 -4.81 9.15 14.33
C GLY A 322 -6.29 9.52 14.48
N LYS A 323 -6.61 10.79 14.23
CA LYS A 323 -7.98 11.31 14.35
C LYS A 323 -9.00 10.51 13.52
N ALA A 324 -8.61 10.03 12.34
CA ALA A 324 -9.50 9.26 11.48
C ALA A 324 -9.98 7.96 12.12
N ALA A 325 -9.09 7.19 12.74
CA ALA A 325 -9.42 5.89 13.32
C ALA A 325 -9.93 6.00 14.79
N TYR A 326 -9.80 7.16 15.43
CA TYR A 326 -10.15 7.34 16.83
C TYR A 326 -11.57 6.88 17.20
N PRO A 327 -12.63 7.23 16.43
CA PRO A 327 -13.98 6.78 16.78
C PRO A 327 -14.15 5.26 16.76
N LEU A 328 -13.52 4.58 15.79
CA LEU A 328 -13.52 3.12 15.73
C LEU A 328 -12.77 2.52 16.92
N MET A 329 -11.56 2.99 17.20
CA MET A 329 -10.78 2.50 18.33
C MET A 329 -11.50 2.71 19.66
N GLN A 330 -12.19 3.84 19.83
CA GLN A 330 -13.00 4.11 21.01
C GLN A 330 -14.17 3.10 21.15
N GLU A 331 -14.86 2.78 20.05
CA GLU A 331 -15.91 1.77 20.00
C GLU A 331 -15.37 0.39 20.41
N LEU A 332 -14.30 -0.07 19.73
CA LEU A 332 -13.74 -1.40 19.93
C LEU A 332 -13.14 -1.58 21.33
N CYS A 333 -12.39 -0.59 21.80
CA CYS A 333 -11.79 -0.64 23.13
C CYS A 333 -12.85 -0.58 24.24
N THR A 334 -13.92 0.18 24.06
CA THR A 334 -15.03 0.20 25.02
C THR A 334 -15.71 -1.18 25.11
N ALA A 335 -15.97 -1.82 23.95
CA ALA A 335 -16.55 -3.16 23.90
C ALA A 335 -15.63 -4.23 24.52
N ALA A 336 -14.31 -4.09 24.35
CA ALA A 336 -13.34 -5.03 24.92
C ALA A 336 -13.18 -4.87 26.43
N ALA A 337 -13.12 -3.63 26.92
CA ALA A 337 -12.74 -3.31 28.31
C ALA A 337 -13.51 -4.11 29.37
N GLU A 338 -14.84 -4.20 29.24
CA GLU A 338 -15.65 -4.99 30.14
C GLU A 338 -15.39 -6.48 30.08
N LYS A 339 -15.20 -6.99 28.83
CA LYS A 339 -15.07 -8.43 28.59
C LYS A 339 -13.71 -8.97 29.02
N ILE A 340 -12.65 -8.21 28.81
CA ILE A 340 -11.28 -8.65 29.14
C ILE A 340 -10.77 -8.14 30.49
N GLY A 341 -11.56 -7.33 31.20
CA GLY A 341 -11.23 -6.83 32.55
C GLY A 341 -10.06 -5.84 32.57
N CYS A 342 -9.88 -5.01 31.53
CA CYS A 342 -8.82 -4.02 31.41
C CYS A 342 -9.40 -2.62 31.19
N ALA A 343 -8.91 -1.63 31.92
CA ALA A 343 -9.25 -0.24 31.65
C ALA A 343 -8.44 0.26 30.45
N ILE A 344 -9.12 0.60 29.35
CA ILE A 344 -8.47 1.01 28.09
C ILE A 344 -8.79 2.47 27.82
N GLN A 345 -7.75 3.31 27.79
CA GLN A 345 -7.85 4.70 27.35
C GLN A 345 -7.49 4.81 25.86
N VAL A 346 -8.32 5.49 25.07
CA VAL A 346 -7.99 5.77 23.67
C VAL A 346 -7.66 7.25 23.53
N VAL A 347 -6.53 7.55 22.88
CA VAL A 347 -6.04 8.92 22.66
C VAL A 347 -5.92 9.19 21.15
N ALA A 348 -6.59 10.24 20.68
CA ALA A 348 -6.43 10.73 19.33
C ALA A 348 -5.20 11.64 19.22
N ILE A 349 -4.24 11.29 18.41
CA ILE A 349 -3.06 12.11 18.15
C ILE A 349 -3.31 13.00 16.92
N GLU A 350 -3.10 14.28 17.09
CA GLU A 350 -3.20 15.27 16.02
C GLU A 350 -1.89 15.33 15.25
N ASN A 351 -1.99 15.30 13.91
CA ASN A 351 -0.80 15.47 13.07
C ASN A 351 -0.40 16.94 13.00
N ARG A 352 0.49 17.35 13.88
CA ARG A 352 1.06 18.70 13.90
C ARG A 352 2.19 18.87 12.90
N PHE A 353 2.87 17.78 12.56
CA PHE A 353 3.99 17.79 11.62
C PHE A 353 3.50 18.08 10.19
N PHE A 354 2.59 17.28 9.64
CA PHE A 354 2.05 17.47 8.29
C PHE A 354 0.85 18.42 8.21
N GLY A 355 0.21 18.73 9.33
CA GLY A 355 -0.96 19.59 9.42
C GLY A 355 -2.28 18.86 9.64
N GLU A 356 -3.29 19.60 10.09
CA GLU A 356 -4.58 19.09 10.60
C GLU A 356 -5.41 18.31 9.57
N HIS A 357 -5.16 18.53 8.27
CA HIS A 357 -5.85 17.80 7.19
C HIS A 357 -5.35 16.37 7.01
N ILE A 358 -4.22 16.01 7.61
CA ILE A 358 -3.67 14.66 7.64
C ILE A 358 -4.13 13.99 8.93
N THR A 359 -5.09 13.08 8.82
CA THR A 359 -5.76 12.46 9.97
C THR A 359 -5.45 10.98 10.16
N VAL A 360 -4.76 10.36 9.20
CA VAL A 360 -4.39 8.95 9.21
C VAL A 360 -3.22 8.67 10.15
N ALA A 361 -3.23 7.52 10.82
CA ALA A 361 -2.20 7.14 11.78
C ALA A 361 -0.82 6.96 11.14
N GLY A 362 -0.74 6.40 9.93
CA GLY A 362 0.53 6.10 9.25
C GLY A 362 1.39 7.31 8.88
N LEU A 363 0.87 8.54 9.03
CA LEU A 363 1.60 9.78 8.78
C LEU A 363 1.88 10.57 10.06
N LEU A 364 1.62 10.00 11.24
CA LEU A 364 2.04 10.58 12.52
C LEU A 364 3.53 10.39 12.76
N THR A 365 4.17 11.39 13.34
CA THR A 365 5.57 11.33 13.74
C THR A 365 5.73 10.88 15.18
N GLY A 366 6.92 10.40 15.55
CA GLY A 366 7.26 10.12 16.93
C GLY A 366 7.18 11.37 17.80
N GLN A 367 7.52 12.55 17.26
CA GLN A 367 7.39 13.82 17.97
C GLN A 367 5.93 14.16 18.25
N ASP A 368 5.01 14.00 17.26
CA ASP A 368 3.58 14.21 17.47
C ASP A 368 3.03 13.34 18.61
N LEU A 369 3.46 12.08 18.65
CA LEU A 369 3.07 11.14 19.70
C LEU A 369 3.61 11.55 21.07
N LEU A 370 4.92 11.81 21.17
CA LEU A 370 5.59 12.11 22.44
C LEU A 370 5.10 13.41 23.06
N GLU A 371 4.93 14.47 22.28
CA GLU A 371 4.46 15.76 22.77
C GLU A 371 3.03 15.71 23.33
N GLN A 372 2.15 14.96 22.66
CA GLN A 372 0.74 14.90 23.04
C GLN A 372 0.45 13.88 24.15
N LEU A 373 1.35 12.91 24.35
CA LEU A 373 1.27 11.97 25.46
C LEU A 373 2.08 12.40 26.68
N ALA A 374 2.82 13.51 26.60
CA ALA A 374 3.56 14.04 27.76
C ALA A 374 2.62 14.35 28.93
N GLY A 375 2.85 13.69 30.06
CA GLY A 375 2.04 13.86 31.28
C GLY A 375 0.70 13.12 31.28
N VAL A 376 0.38 12.35 30.22
CA VAL A 376 -0.77 11.46 30.20
C VAL A 376 -0.45 10.18 30.99
N GLU A 377 -1.37 9.75 31.84
CA GLU A 377 -1.23 8.48 32.56
C GLU A 377 -1.54 7.31 31.63
N LEU A 378 -0.50 6.67 31.08
CA LEU A 378 -0.60 5.66 30.02
C LEU A 378 -1.01 4.26 30.52
N GLY A 379 -0.91 3.99 31.83
CA GLY A 379 -1.07 2.65 32.36
C GLY A 379 0.20 1.80 32.18
N GLU A 380 0.03 0.50 31.93
CA GLU A 380 1.11 -0.47 31.89
C GLU A 380 1.75 -0.62 30.49
N ALA A 381 1.06 -0.21 29.43
CA ALA A 381 1.54 -0.24 28.06
C ALA A 381 0.84 0.81 27.19
N LEU A 382 1.51 1.22 26.11
CA LEU A 382 0.98 2.04 25.03
C LEU A 382 0.90 1.20 23.74
N LEU A 383 -0.29 0.99 23.21
CA LEU A 383 -0.51 0.40 21.90
C LEU A 383 -0.56 1.51 20.84
N ILE A 384 0.09 1.28 19.71
CA ILE A 384 0.06 2.17 18.55
C ILE A 384 -0.17 1.37 17.28
N PRO A 385 -0.82 1.91 16.24
CA PRO A 385 -0.88 1.25 14.93
C PRO A 385 0.51 1.00 14.34
N LEU A 386 0.77 -0.22 13.87
CA LEU A 386 2.06 -0.59 13.25
C LEU A 386 2.42 0.32 12.07
N VAL A 387 1.42 0.81 11.33
CA VAL A 387 1.60 1.75 10.22
C VAL A 387 2.21 3.10 10.61
N MET A 388 2.31 3.43 11.91
CA MET A 388 3.08 4.58 12.39
C MET A 388 4.59 4.36 12.27
N THR A 389 5.03 3.12 12.09
CA THR A 389 6.43 2.74 11.98
C THR A 389 6.76 2.24 10.57
N ILE A 390 8.05 2.23 10.20
CA ILE A 390 8.49 1.94 8.84
C ILE A 390 8.56 0.45 8.54
N ASP A 391 8.75 -0.36 9.57
CA ASP A 391 8.92 -1.80 9.41
C ASP A 391 7.54 -2.48 9.44
N TYR A 392 7.04 -2.83 8.25
CA TYR A 392 5.77 -3.55 8.08
C TYR A 392 5.86 -5.05 8.37
N THR A 393 6.96 -5.51 8.95
CA THR A 393 7.04 -6.92 9.35
C THR A 393 6.12 -7.16 10.55
N SER A 394 5.43 -8.29 10.55
CA SER A 394 4.46 -8.72 11.57
C SER A 394 5.06 -8.90 12.98
N ARG A 395 6.32 -8.56 13.18
CA ARG A 395 6.98 -8.50 14.48
C ARG A 395 7.75 -7.22 14.60
N PRO A 396 7.43 -6.34 15.58
CA PRO A 396 8.19 -5.12 15.82
C PRO A 396 9.65 -5.47 16.08
N THR A 397 10.54 -4.93 15.26
CA THR A 397 11.97 -5.08 15.45
C THR A 397 12.49 -3.98 16.36
N GLU A 398 13.66 -4.20 16.97
CA GLU A 398 14.34 -3.16 17.77
C GLU A 398 14.66 -1.88 16.98
N ASN A 399 14.54 -1.93 15.64
CA ASN A 399 14.86 -0.86 14.71
C ASN A 399 13.62 -0.15 14.14
N ASN A 400 12.41 -0.48 14.60
CA ASN A 400 11.20 0.22 14.13
C ASN A 400 11.29 1.70 14.45
N LYS A 401 11.08 2.52 13.41
CA LYS A 401 11.21 3.98 13.46
C LYS A 401 9.96 4.64 12.96
N PHE A 402 9.60 5.74 13.59
CA PHE A 402 8.62 6.68 13.05
C PHE A 402 9.16 7.43 11.82
N LEU A 403 8.30 8.23 11.19
CA LEU A 403 8.67 9.01 10.00
C LEU A 403 9.81 10.01 10.24
N ASP A 404 9.96 10.49 11.46
CA ASP A 404 10.99 11.44 11.92
C ASP A 404 12.21 10.76 12.53
N ASP A 405 12.42 9.46 12.24
CA ASP A 405 13.53 8.62 12.69
C ASP A 405 13.61 8.36 14.19
N ILE A 406 12.68 8.86 15.00
CA ILE A 406 12.55 8.44 16.40
C ILE A 406 12.23 6.95 16.41
N THR A 407 12.97 6.16 17.19
CA THR A 407 12.74 4.73 17.32
C THR A 407 11.64 4.44 18.35
N VAL A 408 11.01 3.28 18.24
CA VAL A 408 10.04 2.80 19.25
C VAL A 408 10.69 2.72 20.62
N LYS A 409 11.95 2.27 20.71
CA LYS A 409 12.71 2.22 21.97
C LYS A 409 12.96 3.60 22.59
N GLU A 410 13.24 4.61 21.77
CA GLU A 410 13.38 5.99 22.28
C GLU A 410 12.03 6.50 22.78
N ALA A 411 10.92 6.16 22.12
CA ALA A 411 9.59 6.50 22.59
C ALA A 411 9.28 5.82 23.93
N GLU A 412 9.57 4.52 24.09
CA GLU A 412 9.45 3.79 25.35
C GLU A 412 10.25 4.47 26.50
N ALA A 413 11.52 4.81 26.21
CA ALA A 413 12.37 5.44 27.20
C ALA A 413 11.85 6.82 27.67
N ARG A 414 11.23 7.58 26.75
CA ARG A 414 10.67 8.91 27.08
C ARG A 414 9.31 8.84 27.76
N LEU A 415 8.47 7.87 27.41
CA LEU A 415 7.14 7.70 27.95
C LEU A 415 7.11 6.85 29.24
N GLY A 416 8.17 6.07 29.47
CA GLY A 416 8.31 5.23 30.67
C GLY A 416 7.45 3.97 30.69
N VAL A 417 6.85 3.60 29.56
CA VAL A 417 6.03 2.39 29.38
C VAL A 417 6.41 1.67 28.09
N PRO A 418 6.21 0.34 27.97
CA PRO A 418 6.33 -0.37 26.72
C PRO A 418 5.44 0.23 25.62
N VAL A 419 5.99 0.38 24.40
CA VAL A 419 5.25 0.82 23.21
C VAL A 419 5.11 -0.36 22.25
N ILE A 420 3.87 -0.78 22.01
CA ILE A 420 3.54 -2.00 21.27
C ILE A 420 2.89 -1.64 19.94
N PRO A 421 3.62 -1.72 18.81
CA PRO A 421 3.02 -1.60 17.49
C PRO A 421 2.04 -2.76 17.24
N THR A 422 0.84 -2.44 16.78
CA THR A 422 -0.27 -3.37 16.56
C THR A 422 -0.71 -3.29 15.10
N GLY A 423 -0.84 -4.44 14.44
CA GLY A 423 -1.29 -4.50 13.05
C GLY A 423 -2.75 -4.08 12.84
N ASN A 424 -3.16 -4.00 11.58
CA ASN A 424 -4.52 -3.61 11.19
C ASN A 424 -5.50 -4.80 11.14
N ASN A 425 -5.24 -5.86 11.90
CA ASN A 425 -6.09 -7.05 12.01
C ASN A 425 -6.81 -7.07 13.35
N GLY A 426 -8.12 -7.35 13.33
CA GLY A 426 -8.95 -7.31 14.54
C GLY A 426 -8.56 -8.35 15.60
N GLN A 427 -8.10 -9.52 15.18
CA GLN A 427 -7.61 -10.55 16.09
C GLN A 427 -6.30 -10.13 16.74
N GLU A 428 -5.35 -9.58 15.99
CA GLU A 428 -4.07 -9.10 16.53
C GLU A 428 -4.27 -7.92 17.50
N LEU A 429 -5.18 -7.01 17.17
CA LEU A 429 -5.56 -5.94 18.10
C LEU A 429 -6.03 -6.50 19.44
N LEU A 430 -6.94 -7.50 19.43
CA LEU A 430 -7.42 -8.11 20.64
C LEU A 430 -6.31 -8.84 21.42
N GLN A 431 -5.43 -9.58 20.73
CA GLN A 431 -4.27 -10.25 21.35
C GLN A 431 -3.36 -9.26 22.07
N ASN A 432 -3.06 -8.13 21.45
CA ASN A 432 -2.25 -7.08 22.08
C ASN A 432 -2.97 -6.41 23.26
N LEU A 433 -4.29 -6.25 23.22
CA LEU A 433 -5.09 -5.80 24.37
C LEU A 433 -5.08 -6.81 25.52
N LEU A 434 -4.93 -8.11 25.23
CA LEU A 434 -4.76 -9.17 26.22
C LEU A 434 -3.33 -9.25 26.77
N GLY A 435 -2.35 -8.70 26.05
CA GLY A 435 -0.92 -8.77 26.34
C GLY A 435 -0.28 -10.10 25.89
N GLU A 436 -0.80 -10.72 24.86
CA GLU A 436 -0.31 -12.01 24.29
C GLU A 436 0.80 -11.81 23.27
#